data_7f4d0f87af4d2db9e00baf72f87d8165
#
_entry.id   7f4d0f87af4d2db9e00baf72f87d8165
#
_cell.length_a   1.000
_cell.length_b   1.000
_cell.length_c   1.000
_cell.angle_alpha   90.00
_cell.angle_beta   90.00
_cell.angle_gamma   90.00
#
_symmetry.space_group_name_H-M   'P 1'
#
loop_
_entity.id
_entity.type
_entity.pdbx_description
1 polymer ?
#
loop_
_entity_poly.entity_id
_entity_poly.type
_entity_poly.pdbx_seq_one_letter_code
_entity_poly.pdbx_strand_id
1 'polypeptide(L)'
;MNRIDRLLALILYLQSRRTCTAEAMAEHFGLSVRTIYRDIAALGEAGVPILAEAGVGYSLMKGYLLPPVNFSEQEAYALSTGVMLAQRMTTQSYNEKMQSALDKIKAVLPNEAKHRLDLLAKGMATPQATHPQQADLSVLQQAIARQQLLSFDYQSATNTPSRRDVEAAGLVFYLGRWHLIAWCRLRQDYRDFRTDRMHNLQLQAEKFKARTDFNAKDFLQHSTPAAELTAQILFTHATADRARREWWQGITEERSSPTGIEMMMSCSDWTAIASWLLSVGTSAVVLAPEQLKQEMRRQSQAILDLYPEFRLTKS
;
A
#
# COMPACT_ATOMS: atom_id res chain seq x y z
N MET A 1 -20.41 -26.13 -16.38
CA MET A 1 -19.04 -25.79 -16.86
C MET A 1 -18.72 -26.70 -18.05
N ASN A 2 -18.34 -26.14 -19.20
CA ASN A 2 -17.96 -26.96 -20.34
C ASN A 2 -16.60 -27.65 -20.07
N ARG A 3 -16.20 -28.61 -20.96
CA ARG A 3 -14.97 -29.42 -20.73
C ARG A 3 -13.71 -28.56 -20.80
N ILE A 4 -13.64 -27.59 -21.69
CA ILE A 4 -12.46 -26.73 -21.87
C ILE A 4 -12.28 -25.82 -20.64
N ASP A 5 -13.34 -25.16 -20.20
CA ASP A 5 -13.31 -24.31 -19.00
C ASP A 5 -12.89 -25.10 -17.77
N ARG A 6 -13.33 -26.35 -17.68
CA ARG A 6 -12.99 -27.24 -16.57
C ARG A 6 -11.50 -27.63 -16.57
N LEU A 7 -10.95 -27.96 -17.74
CA LEU A 7 -9.52 -28.28 -17.87
C LEU A 7 -8.64 -27.08 -17.50
N LEU A 8 -8.99 -25.86 -17.96
CA LEU A 8 -8.31 -24.64 -17.56
C LEU A 8 -8.40 -24.39 -16.06
N ALA A 9 -9.60 -24.54 -15.49
CA ALA A 9 -9.80 -24.35 -14.05
C ALA A 9 -8.96 -25.36 -13.21
N LEU A 10 -8.82 -26.60 -13.68
CA LEU A 10 -7.96 -27.63 -13.05
C LEU A 10 -6.48 -27.24 -13.08
N ILE A 11 -5.97 -26.69 -14.20
CA ILE A 11 -4.59 -26.19 -14.29
C ILE A 11 -4.39 -25.05 -13.29
N LEU A 12 -5.27 -24.06 -13.25
CA LEU A 12 -5.21 -22.93 -12.33
C LEU A 12 -5.24 -23.39 -10.87
N TYR A 13 -6.07 -24.37 -10.56
CA TYR A 13 -6.17 -24.95 -9.23
C TYR A 13 -4.88 -25.65 -8.79
N LEU A 14 -4.28 -26.46 -9.69
CA LEU A 14 -2.99 -27.11 -9.44
C LEU A 14 -1.84 -26.12 -9.29
N GLN A 15 -1.88 -24.98 -10.02
CA GLN A 15 -0.85 -23.94 -9.90
C GLN A 15 -0.89 -23.18 -8.57
N SER A 16 -2.08 -22.99 -8.02
CA SER A 16 -2.25 -22.28 -6.75
C SER A 16 -1.78 -23.10 -5.54
N ARG A 17 -1.41 -24.37 -5.74
CA ARG A 17 -1.08 -25.32 -4.67
C ARG A 17 0.20 -26.11 -4.99
N ARG A 18 0.91 -26.54 -3.93
CA ARG A 18 2.10 -27.39 -4.11
C ARG A 18 1.73 -28.79 -4.59
N THR A 19 0.72 -29.38 -3.99
CA THR A 19 0.19 -30.72 -4.31
C THR A 19 -1.30 -30.76 -4.00
N CYS A 20 -2.07 -31.58 -4.72
CA CYS A 20 -3.49 -31.76 -4.49
C CYS A 20 -3.92 -33.17 -4.86
N THR A 21 -4.76 -33.83 -4.04
CA THR A 21 -5.29 -35.16 -4.34
C THR A 21 -6.47 -35.06 -5.31
N ALA A 22 -6.77 -36.17 -5.98
CA ALA A 22 -7.92 -36.26 -6.89
C ALA A 22 -9.25 -36.05 -6.15
N GLU A 23 -9.33 -36.51 -4.90
CA GLU A 23 -10.49 -36.36 -4.03
C GLU A 23 -10.74 -34.88 -3.70
N ALA A 24 -9.69 -34.15 -3.31
CA ALA A 24 -9.79 -32.72 -3.01
C ALA A 24 -10.19 -31.89 -4.24
N MET A 25 -9.69 -32.26 -5.43
CA MET A 25 -10.12 -31.64 -6.68
C MET A 25 -11.58 -31.98 -7.00
N ALA A 26 -11.99 -33.23 -6.81
CA ALA A 26 -13.36 -33.68 -7.04
C ALA A 26 -14.37 -32.91 -6.16
N GLU A 27 -14.03 -32.75 -4.88
CA GLU A 27 -14.82 -31.97 -3.92
C GLU A 27 -14.92 -30.51 -4.33
N HIS A 28 -13.77 -29.88 -4.64
CA HIS A 28 -13.71 -28.46 -5.00
C HIS A 28 -14.54 -28.12 -6.24
N PHE A 29 -14.52 -28.99 -7.26
CA PHE A 29 -15.24 -28.77 -8.53
C PHE A 29 -16.63 -29.39 -8.58
N GLY A 30 -17.05 -30.10 -7.53
CA GLY A 30 -18.33 -30.82 -7.51
C GLY A 30 -18.40 -31.95 -8.54
N LEU A 31 -17.27 -32.67 -8.76
CA LEU A 31 -17.12 -33.71 -9.78
C LEU A 31 -16.82 -35.07 -9.15
N SER A 32 -16.99 -36.17 -9.95
CA SER A 32 -16.52 -37.44 -9.53
C SER A 32 -14.98 -37.55 -9.65
N VAL A 33 -14.35 -38.30 -8.74
CA VAL A 33 -12.91 -38.61 -8.78
C VAL A 33 -12.50 -39.22 -10.13
N ARG A 34 -13.35 -40.04 -10.72
CA ARG A 34 -13.14 -40.63 -12.06
C ARG A 34 -13.06 -39.55 -13.14
N THR A 35 -13.86 -38.50 -13.03
CA THR A 35 -13.83 -37.36 -13.96
C THR A 35 -12.50 -36.61 -13.83
N ILE A 36 -12.04 -36.39 -12.61
CA ILE A 36 -10.75 -35.73 -12.35
C ILE A 36 -9.59 -36.52 -12.96
N TYR A 37 -9.54 -37.86 -12.74
CA TYR A 37 -8.49 -38.67 -13.36
C TYR A 37 -8.47 -38.59 -14.88
N ARG A 38 -9.66 -38.61 -15.52
CA ARG A 38 -9.78 -38.48 -16.98
C ARG A 38 -9.35 -37.08 -17.47
N ASP A 39 -9.67 -36.04 -16.73
CA ASP A 39 -9.30 -34.68 -17.09
C ASP A 39 -7.80 -34.43 -16.87
N ILE A 40 -7.18 -35.01 -15.82
CA ILE A 40 -5.73 -34.96 -15.60
C ILE A 40 -5.00 -35.71 -16.71
N ALA A 41 -5.47 -36.91 -17.10
CA ALA A 41 -4.90 -37.66 -18.22
C ALA A 41 -4.95 -36.85 -19.52
N ALA A 42 -6.09 -36.23 -19.84
CA ALA A 42 -6.26 -35.40 -21.01
C ALA A 42 -5.34 -34.16 -21.00
N LEU A 43 -5.10 -33.54 -19.84
CA LEU A 43 -4.14 -32.44 -19.69
C LEU A 43 -2.70 -32.92 -19.94
N GLY A 44 -2.34 -34.09 -19.42
CA GLY A 44 -1.03 -34.71 -19.69
C GLY A 44 -0.81 -35.03 -21.16
N GLU A 45 -1.83 -35.60 -21.85
CA GLU A 45 -1.82 -35.82 -23.29
C GLU A 45 -1.69 -34.49 -24.09
N ALA A 46 -2.28 -33.42 -23.59
CA ALA A 46 -2.14 -32.07 -24.17
C ALA A 46 -0.79 -31.39 -23.86
N GLY A 47 0.16 -32.08 -23.19
CA GLY A 47 1.49 -31.57 -22.90
C GLY A 47 1.63 -30.76 -21.63
N VAL A 48 0.60 -30.75 -20.77
CA VAL A 48 0.70 -30.12 -19.45
C VAL A 48 1.54 -31.02 -18.53
N PRO A 49 2.70 -30.55 -17.99
CA PRO A 49 3.60 -31.39 -17.21
C PRO A 49 3.07 -31.58 -15.78
N ILE A 50 2.11 -32.48 -15.65
CA ILE A 50 1.55 -32.87 -14.36
C ILE A 50 2.40 -34.00 -13.77
N LEU A 51 2.88 -33.81 -12.56
CA LEU A 51 3.56 -34.86 -11.76
C LEU A 51 2.53 -35.55 -10.87
N ALA A 52 2.53 -36.87 -10.91
CA ALA A 52 1.71 -37.71 -10.05
C ALA A 52 2.62 -38.43 -9.06
N GLU A 53 2.38 -38.30 -7.77
CA GLU A 53 3.11 -38.94 -6.70
C GLU A 53 2.15 -39.79 -5.85
N ALA A 54 2.41 -41.08 -5.78
CA ALA A 54 1.56 -42.03 -5.05
C ALA A 54 1.48 -41.66 -3.55
N GLY A 55 0.27 -41.53 -3.03
CA GLY A 55 0.02 -41.17 -1.63
C GLY A 55 0.13 -39.66 -1.34
N VAL A 56 0.62 -38.82 -2.29
CA VAL A 56 0.77 -37.37 -2.14
C VAL A 56 -0.23 -36.62 -3.01
N GLY A 57 -0.40 -37.05 -4.28
CA GLY A 57 -1.34 -36.45 -5.22
C GLY A 57 -0.68 -35.91 -6.48
N TYR A 58 -1.26 -34.85 -7.04
CA TYR A 58 -0.86 -34.23 -8.29
C TYR A 58 -0.25 -32.87 -8.05
N SER A 59 0.77 -32.53 -8.84
CA SER A 59 1.38 -31.19 -8.86
C SER A 59 1.80 -30.82 -10.28
N LEU A 60 1.99 -29.54 -10.55
CA LEU A 60 2.62 -29.09 -11.78
C LEU A 60 4.13 -28.99 -11.61
N MET A 61 4.86 -29.28 -12.68
CA MET A 61 6.33 -29.12 -12.69
C MET A 61 6.71 -27.67 -12.36
N LYS A 62 7.71 -27.48 -11.52
CA LYS A 62 8.21 -26.15 -11.16
C LYS A 62 8.60 -25.34 -12.40
N GLY A 63 8.10 -24.12 -12.52
CA GLY A 63 8.39 -23.24 -13.65
C GLY A 63 7.44 -23.37 -14.84
N TYR A 64 6.46 -24.29 -14.79
CA TYR A 64 5.41 -24.32 -15.80
C TYR A 64 4.54 -23.05 -15.65
N LEU A 65 4.68 -22.16 -16.62
CA LEU A 65 3.88 -20.95 -16.73
C LEU A 65 2.59 -21.26 -17.49
N LEU A 66 1.48 -20.78 -16.99
CA LEU A 66 0.17 -20.93 -17.60
C LEU A 66 0.13 -20.54 -19.07
N PRO A 67 -0.77 -21.19 -19.87
CA PRO A 67 -1.29 -20.60 -21.09
C PRO A 67 -1.87 -19.22 -20.80
N PRO A 68 -1.99 -18.33 -21.81
CA PRO A 68 -2.35 -16.94 -21.61
C PRO A 68 -3.61 -16.81 -20.72
N VAL A 69 -3.46 -16.12 -19.60
CA VAL A 69 -4.57 -15.76 -18.74
C VAL A 69 -5.48 -14.85 -19.56
N ASN A 70 -6.73 -15.24 -19.75
CA ASN A 70 -7.70 -14.39 -20.41
C ASN A 70 -8.23 -13.37 -19.39
N PHE A 71 -8.08 -12.10 -19.73
CA PHE A 71 -8.69 -11.01 -19.00
C PHE A 71 -9.99 -10.59 -19.69
N SER A 72 -11.04 -10.39 -18.90
CA SER A 72 -12.20 -9.66 -19.37
C SER A 72 -11.84 -8.18 -19.58
N GLU A 73 -12.60 -7.50 -20.40
CA GLU A 73 -12.42 -6.07 -20.65
C GLU A 73 -12.48 -5.24 -19.36
N GLN A 74 -13.40 -5.58 -18.44
CA GLN A 74 -13.57 -4.91 -17.17
C GLN A 74 -12.38 -5.10 -16.23
N GLU A 75 -11.80 -6.30 -16.20
CA GLU A 75 -10.57 -6.57 -15.42
C GLU A 75 -9.38 -5.78 -15.96
N ALA A 76 -9.24 -5.72 -17.28
CA ALA A 76 -8.20 -4.92 -17.91
C ALA A 76 -8.35 -3.41 -17.62
N TYR A 77 -9.58 -2.89 -17.62
CA TYR A 77 -9.86 -1.50 -17.24
C TYR A 77 -9.52 -1.22 -15.78
N ALA A 78 -9.93 -2.09 -14.87
CA ALA A 78 -9.63 -1.97 -13.45
C ALA A 78 -8.12 -1.98 -13.19
N LEU A 79 -7.39 -2.90 -13.81
CA LEU A 79 -5.92 -2.99 -13.70
C LEU A 79 -5.23 -1.76 -14.28
N SER A 80 -5.67 -1.27 -15.46
CA SER A 80 -5.12 -0.06 -16.08
C SER A 80 -5.30 1.17 -15.19
N THR A 81 -6.50 1.34 -14.63
CA THR A 81 -6.80 2.42 -13.67
C THR A 81 -5.95 2.29 -12.41
N GLY A 82 -5.82 1.08 -11.88
CA GLY A 82 -4.96 0.79 -10.72
C GLY A 82 -3.49 1.13 -10.97
N VAL A 83 -2.95 0.76 -12.14
CA VAL A 83 -1.58 1.10 -12.53
C VAL A 83 -1.40 2.62 -12.62
N MET A 84 -2.32 3.34 -13.25
CA MET A 84 -2.26 4.80 -13.37
C MET A 84 -2.24 5.50 -12.00
N LEU A 85 -3.05 5.03 -11.05
CA LEU A 85 -3.06 5.56 -9.69
C LEU A 85 -1.78 5.21 -8.93
N ALA A 86 -1.29 3.97 -9.05
CA ALA A 86 -0.09 3.50 -8.39
C ALA A 86 1.18 4.20 -8.88
N GLN A 87 1.24 4.60 -10.16
CA GLN A 87 2.36 5.35 -10.73
C GLN A 87 2.66 6.66 -10.00
N ARG A 88 1.65 7.25 -9.35
CA ARG A 88 1.83 8.45 -8.52
C ARG A 88 2.50 8.19 -7.18
N MET A 89 2.49 6.94 -6.73
CA MET A 89 2.91 6.53 -5.39
C MET A 89 4.20 5.73 -5.41
N THR A 90 4.85 5.60 -6.59
CA THR A 90 5.96 4.69 -6.78
C THR A 90 7.09 5.33 -7.57
N THR A 91 8.27 4.69 -7.57
CA THR A 91 9.46 5.14 -8.31
C THR A 91 9.33 4.83 -9.80
N GLN A 92 10.14 5.50 -10.63
CA GLN A 92 10.16 5.27 -12.08
C GLN A 92 10.47 3.80 -12.42
N SER A 93 11.44 3.18 -11.76
CA SER A 93 11.80 1.77 -11.98
C SER A 93 10.65 0.81 -11.70
N TYR A 94 9.82 1.14 -10.71
CA TYR A 94 8.62 0.36 -10.40
C TYR A 94 7.51 0.60 -11.41
N ASN A 95 7.36 1.84 -11.89
CA ASN A 95 6.40 2.22 -12.93
C ASN A 95 6.66 1.48 -14.25
N GLU A 96 7.92 1.32 -14.64
CA GLU A 96 8.31 0.55 -15.82
C GLU A 96 7.89 -0.92 -15.73
N LYS A 97 8.01 -1.52 -14.54
CA LYS A 97 7.55 -2.90 -14.30
C LYS A 97 6.03 -3.03 -14.38
N MET A 98 5.29 -2.06 -13.82
CA MET A 98 3.83 -2.02 -13.91
C MET A 98 3.37 -1.83 -15.36
N GLN A 99 4.02 -0.94 -16.10
CA GLN A 99 3.70 -0.70 -17.51
C GLN A 99 3.98 -1.97 -18.35
N SER A 100 5.12 -2.62 -18.14
CA SER A 100 5.43 -3.89 -18.81
C SER A 100 4.39 -4.98 -18.52
N ALA A 101 3.88 -5.07 -17.30
CA ALA A 101 2.81 -5.99 -16.96
C ALA A 101 1.49 -5.64 -17.67
N LEU A 102 1.14 -4.36 -17.70
CA LEU A 102 -0.05 -3.88 -18.40
C LEU A 102 0.02 -4.13 -19.91
N ASP A 103 1.19 -3.95 -20.54
CA ASP A 103 1.40 -4.22 -21.96
C ASP A 103 1.21 -5.71 -22.30
N LYS A 104 1.63 -6.62 -21.40
CA LYS A 104 1.36 -8.06 -21.53
C LYS A 104 -0.13 -8.38 -21.42
N ILE A 105 -0.84 -7.73 -20.51
CA ILE A 105 -2.30 -7.87 -20.39
C ILE A 105 -2.98 -7.37 -21.68
N LYS A 106 -2.59 -6.20 -22.16
CA LYS A 106 -3.08 -5.65 -23.43
C LYS A 106 -2.84 -6.60 -24.59
N ALA A 107 -1.67 -7.26 -24.66
CA ALA A 107 -1.33 -8.15 -25.76
C ALA A 107 -2.32 -9.30 -25.96
N VAL A 108 -2.94 -9.80 -24.88
CA VAL A 108 -3.88 -10.93 -24.92
C VAL A 108 -5.35 -10.52 -25.11
N LEU A 109 -5.65 -9.22 -25.11
CA LEU A 109 -7.02 -8.73 -25.32
C LEU A 109 -7.41 -8.76 -26.82
N PRO A 110 -8.71 -8.88 -27.15
CA PRO A 110 -9.23 -8.65 -28.49
C PRO A 110 -8.97 -7.21 -28.96
N ASN A 111 -8.80 -7.01 -30.28
CA ASN A 111 -8.44 -5.69 -30.84
C ASN A 111 -9.42 -4.58 -30.46
N GLU A 112 -10.72 -4.85 -30.39
CA GLU A 112 -11.73 -3.89 -29.96
C GLU A 112 -11.56 -3.47 -28.49
N ALA A 113 -11.26 -4.43 -27.61
CA ALA A 113 -11.00 -4.15 -26.20
C ALA A 113 -9.71 -3.33 -26.00
N LYS A 114 -8.66 -3.62 -26.80
CA LYS A 114 -7.43 -2.80 -26.84
C LYS A 114 -7.73 -1.35 -27.19
N HIS A 115 -8.52 -1.14 -28.27
CA HIS A 115 -8.86 0.20 -28.70
C HIS A 115 -9.67 0.97 -27.65
N ARG A 116 -10.64 0.32 -27.00
CA ARG A 116 -11.42 0.92 -25.90
C ARG A 116 -10.55 1.25 -24.68
N LEU A 117 -9.59 0.37 -24.34
CA LEU A 117 -8.64 0.62 -23.25
C LEU A 117 -7.74 1.83 -23.54
N ASP A 118 -7.28 1.98 -24.81
CA ASP A 118 -6.47 3.13 -25.21
C ASP A 118 -7.25 4.44 -25.21
N LEU A 119 -8.53 4.41 -25.58
CA LEU A 119 -9.42 5.56 -25.46
C LEU A 119 -9.63 5.95 -23.98
N LEU A 120 -9.85 4.98 -23.11
CA LEU A 120 -9.97 5.20 -21.66
C LEU A 120 -8.70 5.84 -21.11
N ALA A 121 -7.52 5.29 -21.45
CA ALA A 121 -6.23 5.81 -21.00
C ALA A 121 -5.98 7.26 -21.47
N LYS A 122 -6.44 7.65 -22.67
CA LYS A 122 -6.37 9.04 -23.16
C LYS A 122 -7.32 9.98 -22.41
N GLY A 123 -8.48 9.48 -21.96
CA GLY A 123 -9.47 10.24 -21.21
C GLY A 123 -9.13 10.39 -19.72
N MET A 124 -8.15 9.66 -19.22
CA MET A 124 -7.75 9.65 -17.82
C MET A 124 -6.36 10.25 -17.66
N ALA A 125 -6.23 11.23 -16.81
CA ALA A 125 -4.94 11.84 -16.49
C ALA A 125 -4.81 12.05 -14.98
N THR A 126 -3.60 11.89 -14.49
CA THR A 126 -3.25 12.28 -13.12
C THR A 126 -2.17 13.37 -13.19
N PRO A 127 -2.24 14.43 -12.37
CA PRO A 127 -1.15 15.41 -12.30
C PRO A 127 0.16 14.68 -11.99
N GLN A 128 1.25 15.07 -12.66
CA GLN A 128 2.56 14.53 -12.32
C GLN A 128 2.89 14.90 -10.87
N ALA A 129 3.02 13.89 -10.01
CA ALA A 129 3.52 14.12 -8.67
C ALA A 129 5.06 14.09 -8.73
N THR A 130 5.68 15.23 -8.51
CA THR A 130 7.11 15.30 -8.19
C THR A 130 7.27 14.80 -6.75
N HIS A 131 7.37 13.48 -6.57
CA HIS A 131 7.72 12.97 -5.26
C HIS A 131 9.24 13.07 -5.08
N PRO A 132 9.71 13.55 -3.93
CA PRO A 132 11.13 13.46 -3.58
C PRO A 132 11.56 11.98 -3.64
N GLN A 133 12.86 11.79 -3.84
CA GLN A 133 13.51 10.50 -3.95
C GLN A 133 12.93 9.49 -2.94
N GLN A 134 12.18 8.53 -3.43
CA GLN A 134 11.65 7.44 -2.60
C GLN A 134 12.58 6.23 -2.72
N ALA A 135 12.71 5.46 -1.66
CA ALA A 135 13.39 4.17 -1.71
C ALA A 135 12.73 3.25 -2.76
N ASP A 136 13.53 2.45 -3.46
CA ASP A 136 13.00 1.51 -4.46
C ASP A 136 12.13 0.45 -3.78
N LEU A 137 10.81 0.54 -4.02
CA LEU A 137 9.84 -0.40 -3.47
C LEU A 137 10.13 -1.85 -3.85
N SER A 138 10.76 -2.09 -5.01
CA SER A 138 11.11 -3.46 -5.41
C SER A 138 12.13 -4.08 -4.48
N VAL A 139 13.11 -3.30 -4.01
CA VAL A 139 14.12 -3.75 -3.04
C VAL A 139 13.48 -4.04 -1.70
N LEU A 140 12.56 -3.16 -1.25
CA LEU A 140 11.82 -3.36 0.00
C LEU A 140 10.93 -4.59 -0.04
N GLN A 141 10.19 -4.80 -1.12
CA GLN A 141 9.38 -5.99 -1.33
C GLN A 141 10.21 -7.26 -1.39
N GLN A 142 11.38 -7.22 -2.04
CA GLN A 142 12.31 -8.35 -2.10
C GLN A 142 12.85 -8.71 -0.71
N ALA A 143 13.18 -7.71 0.11
CA ALA A 143 13.64 -7.91 1.48
C ALA A 143 12.58 -8.64 2.32
N ILE A 144 11.33 -8.21 2.24
CA ILE A 144 10.21 -8.86 2.95
C ILE A 144 10.01 -10.29 2.44
N ALA A 145 9.89 -10.47 1.11
CA ALA A 145 9.57 -11.76 0.51
C ALA A 145 10.67 -12.81 0.72
N ARG A 146 11.94 -12.39 0.73
CA ARG A 146 13.10 -13.26 0.90
C ARG A 146 13.65 -13.33 2.32
N GLN A 147 13.07 -12.52 3.24
CA GLN A 147 13.55 -12.39 4.62
C GLN A 147 15.03 -12.01 4.67
N GLN A 148 15.42 -11.03 3.85
CA GLN A 148 16.78 -10.52 3.77
C GLN A 148 16.93 -9.20 4.54
N LEU A 149 18.03 -9.08 5.28
CA LEU A 149 18.35 -7.88 6.04
C LEU A 149 18.51 -6.68 5.10
N LEU A 150 17.96 -5.55 5.49
CA LEU A 150 18.11 -4.26 4.81
C LEU A 150 19.01 -3.35 5.61
N SER A 151 19.92 -2.65 4.90
CA SER A 151 20.74 -1.57 5.44
C SER A 151 20.48 -0.30 4.66
N PHE A 152 20.31 0.82 5.35
CA PHE A 152 20.13 2.14 4.76
C PHE A 152 20.54 3.27 5.68
N ASP A 153 20.80 4.42 5.12
CA ASP A 153 20.98 5.66 5.85
C ASP A 153 19.63 6.32 6.03
N TYR A 154 19.24 6.62 7.26
CA TYR A 154 17.95 7.20 7.59
C TYR A 154 18.08 8.62 8.12
N GLN A 155 17.37 9.54 7.51
CA GLN A 155 17.29 10.93 7.94
C GLN A 155 16.09 11.11 8.86
N SER A 156 16.36 11.26 10.18
CA SER A 156 15.31 11.46 11.17
C SER A 156 14.63 12.84 11.03
N ALA A 157 13.53 13.06 11.75
CA ALA A 157 12.86 14.37 11.79
C ALA A 157 13.79 15.49 12.29
N THR A 158 14.78 15.16 13.14
CA THR A 158 15.81 16.08 13.65
C THR A 158 16.98 16.26 12.70
N ASN A 159 16.88 15.75 11.47
CA ASN A 159 17.87 15.87 10.40
C ASN A 159 19.25 15.21 10.69
N THR A 160 19.33 14.34 11.68
CA THR A 160 20.58 13.61 12.00
C THR A 160 20.58 12.30 11.22
N PRO A 161 21.50 12.10 10.27
CA PRO A 161 21.60 10.86 9.52
C PRO A 161 22.12 9.74 10.43
N SER A 162 21.60 8.53 10.23
CA SER A 162 22.02 7.36 10.99
C SER A 162 21.87 6.08 10.18
N ARG A 163 22.88 5.22 10.18
CA ARG A 163 22.83 3.91 9.56
C ARG A 163 21.87 3.00 10.31
N ARG A 164 21.04 2.28 9.56
CA ARG A 164 20.06 1.34 10.09
C ARG A 164 20.21 -0.01 9.42
N ASP A 165 20.22 -1.06 10.24
CA ASP A 165 20.09 -2.45 9.83
C ASP A 165 18.77 -2.95 10.37
N VAL A 166 17.88 -3.42 9.44
CA VAL A 166 16.51 -3.72 9.78
C VAL A 166 16.03 -5.04 9.16
N GLU A 167 15.17 -5.73 9.89
CA GLU A 167 14.44 -6.90 9.45
C GLU A 167 13.07 -6.44 8.94
N ALA A 168 12.90 -6.39 7.63
CA ALA A 168 11.71 -5.87 6.99
C ALA A 168 10.49 -6.76 7.28
N ALA A 169 9.43 -6.20 7.87
CA ALA A 169 8.22 -6.91 8.25
C ALA A 169 7.03 -6.58 7.34
N GLY A 170 6.86 -5.33 6.93
CA GLY A 170 5.76 -4.94 6.05
C GLY A 170 5.92 -3.57 5.42
N LEU A 171 5.20 -3.36 4.32
CA LEU A 171 5.06 -2.06 3.65
C LEU A 171 3.62 -1.59 3.83
N VAL A 172 3.46 -0.35 4.26
CA VAL A 172 2.15 0.28 4.45
C VAL A 172 2.13 1.65 3.76
N PHE A 173 0.98 2.00 3.17
CA PHE A 173 0.78 3.31 2.55
C PHE A 173 -0.23 4.10 3.36
N TYR A 174 0.22 5.17 4.01
CA TYR A 174 -0.65 6.07 4.76
C TYR A 174 -0.06 7.50 4.77
N LEU A 175 -0.90 8.48 5.05
CA LEU A 175 -0.54 9.90 4.97
C LEU A 175 0.15 10.30 3.65
N GLY A 176 -0.29 9.66 2.54
CA GLY A 176 0.20 9.98 1.21
C GLY A 176 1.60 9.45 0.87
N ARG A 177 2.18 8.53 1.64
CA ARG A 177 3.53 8.00 1.42
C ARG A 177 3.70 6.56 1.88
N TRP A 178 4.72 5.91 1.36
CA TRP A 178 5.10 4.56 1.77
C TRP A 178 5.91 4.58 3.06
N HIS A 179 5.64 3.61 3.89
CA HIS A 179 6.34 3.33 5.14
C HIS A 179 6.79 1.88 5.18
N LEU A 180 8.03 1.66 5.59
CA LEU A 180 8.56 0.34 5.91
C LEU A 180 8.43 0.12 7.41
N ILE A 181 7.66 -0.87 7.80
CA ILE A 181 7.64 -1.34 9.19
C ILE A 181 8.67 -2.44 9.31
N ALA A 182 9.61 -2.26 10.22
CA ALA A 182 10.73 -3.19 10.37
C ALA A 182 11.24 -3.25 11.81
N TRP A 183 11.74 -4.41 12.19
CA TRP A 183 12.48 -4.55 13.43
C TRP A 183 13.86 -3.91 13.29
N CYS A 184 14.10 -2.87 14.04
CA CYS A 184 15.36 -2.12 14.02
C CYS A 184 16.41 -2.78 14.95
N ARG A 185 17.48 -3.35 14.40
CA ARG A 185 18.52 -4.00 15.21
C ARG A 185 19.22 -3.05 16.17
N LEU A 186 19.35 -1.78 15.81
CA LEU A 186 19.93 -0.76 16.68
C LEU A 186 19.04 -0.43 17.89
N ARG A 187 17.71 -0.44 17.71
CA ARG A 187 16.76 -0.06 18.76
C ARG A 187 16.12 -1.26 19.44
N GLN A 188 16.31 -2.48 18.91
CA GLN A 188 15.70 -3.72 19.39
C GLN A 188 14.17 -3.63 19.55
N ASP A 189 13.53 -3.01 18.54
CA ASP A 189 12.10 -2.74 18.55
C ASP A 189 11.57 -2.51 17.13
N TYR A 190 10.26 -2.72 16.90
CA TYR A 190 9.61 -2.32 15.66
C TYR A 190 9.65 -0.81 15.48
N ARG A 191 9.96 -0.38 14.27
CA ARG A 191 10.02 1.03 13.90
C ARG A 191 9.35 1.24 12.56
N ASP A 192 8.76 2.41 12.45
CA ASP A 192 8.18 2.94 11.24
C ASP A 192 9.20 3.85 10.54
N PHE A 193 9.55 3.48 9.32
CA PHE A 193 10.51 4.20 8.50
C PHE A 193 9.84 4.73 7.24
N ARG A 194 9.78 6.04 7.10
CA ARG A 194 9.33 6.70 5.87
C ARG A 194 10.30 6.41 4.73
N THR A 195 9.79 5.92 3.60
CA THR A 195 10.63 5.52 2.46
C THR A 195 11.30 6.72 1.77
N ASP A 196 10.71 7.91 1.86
CA ASP A 196 11.26 9.16 1.33
C ASP A 196 12.44 9.74 2.16
N ARG A 197 12.75 9.12 3.31
CA ARG A 197 13.88 9.47 4.18
C ARG A 197 14.97 8.41 4.19
N MET A 198 14.85 7.39 3.33
CA MET A 198 15.84 6.33 3.19
C MET A 198 16.80 6.65 2.05
N HIS A 199 18.08 6.56 2.31
CA HIS A 199 19.14 6.74 1.32
C HIS A 199 20.07 5.53 1.35
N ASN A 200 20.80 5.30 0.24
CA ASN A 200 21.78 4.22 0.14
C ASN A 200 21.23 2.85 0.57
N LEU A 201 20.03 2.53 0.08
CA LEU A 201 19.33 1.28 0.37
C LEU A 201 20.10 0.08 -0.18
N GLN A 202 20.42 -0.90 0.67
CA GLN A 202 21.17 -2.09 0.32
C GLN A 202 20.51 -3.35 0.87
N LEU A 203 20.25 -4.32 0.00
CA LEU A 203 19.82 -5.64 0.38
C LEU A 203 21.05 -6.48 0.75
N GLN A 204 21.10 -6.98 1.98
CA GLN A 204 22.21 -7.77 2.47
C GLN A 204 22.05 -9.26 2.11
N ALA A 205 23.16 -10.00 2.04
CA ALA A 205 23.11 -11.45 1.85
C ALA A 205 22.55 -12.17 3.09
N GLU A 206 22.65 -11.53 4.26
CA GLU A 206 22.14 -12.07 5.52
C GLU A 206 20.63 -12.20 5.50
N LYS A 207 20.15 -13.34 6.01
CA LYS A 207 18.73 -13.62 6.18
C LYS A 207 18.36 -13.61 7.66
N PHE A 208 17.13 -13.24 7.94
CA PHE A 208 16.55 -13.31 9.28
C PHE A 208 15.38 -14.30 9.31
N LYS A 209 15.03 -14.77 10.49
CA LYS A 209 13.80 -15.56 10.67
C LYS A 209 12.62 -14.62 10.82
N ALA A 210 11.60 -14.80 9.98
CA ALA A 210 10.40 -13.97 10.08
C ALA A 210 9.81 -14.02 11.50
N ARG A 211 9.46 -12.85 12.00
CA ARG A 211 8.74 -12.72 13.27
C ARG A 211 7.26 -12.99 12.99
N THR A 212 6.68 -13.97 13.66
CA THR A 212 5.30 -14.42 13.45
C THR A 212 4.26 -13.53 14.11
N ASP A 213 4.68 -12.61 14.93
CA ASP A 213 3.88 -11.66 15.72
C ASP A 213 3.51 -10.39 14.97
N PHE A 214 4.02 -10.19 13.74
CA PHE A 214 3.75 -9.01 12.94
C PHE A 214 2.64 -9.22 11.91
N ASN A 215 1.66 -8.33 11.93
CA ASN A 215 0.65 -8.16 10.88
C ASN A 215 0.53 -6.67 10.53
N ALA A 216 0.72 -6.32 9.25
CA ALA A 216 0.68 -4.93 8.79
C ALA A 216 -0.67 -4.26 9.03
N LYS A 217 -1.78 -5.01 8.95
CA LYS A 217 -3.13 -4.50 9.20
C LYS A 217 -3.32 -4.18 10.68
N ASP A 218 -2.89 -5.08 11.55
CA ASP A 218 -2.97 -4.89 13.00
C ASP A 218 -2.04 -3.77 13.43
N PHE A 219 -0.86 -3.68 12.81
CA PHE A 219 0.05 -2.55 13.02
C PHE A 219 -0.63 -1.21 12.70
N LEU A 220 -1.29 -1.06 11.56
CA LEU A 220 -2.01 0.16 11.20
C LEU A 220 -3.16 0.47 12.17
N GLN A 221 -3.82 -0.55 12.73
CA GLN A 221 -4.92 -0.37 13.67
C GLN A 221 -4.44 0.00 15.09
N HIS A 222 -3.29 -0.56 15.52
CA HIS A 222 -2.79 -0.43 16.89
C HIS A 222 -1.56 0.46 17.02
N SER A 223 -0.81 0.68 15.92
CA SER A 223 0.35 1.57 15.87
C SER A 223 0.00 2.97 15.40
N THR A 224 -1.18 3.46 15.74
CA THR A 224 -1.22 4.89 16.07
C THR A 224 -0.15 5.03 17.16
N PRO A 225 0.92 5.86 16.97
CA PRO A 225 1.82 6.17 18.09
C PRO A 225 0.91 6.46 19.27
N ALA A 226 1.17 5.82 20.41
CA ALA A 226 0.27 5.94 21.55
C ALA A 226 -0.17 7.39 21.59
N ALA A 227 -1.43 7.62 21.28
CA ALA A 227 -1.94 8.97 21.12
C ALA A 227 -2.05 9.51 22.54
N GLU A 228 -0.89 9.94 23.05
CA GLU A 228 -0.75 10.46 24.41
C GLU A 228 -1.46 11.80 24.56
N LEU A 229 -1.71 12.45 23.43
CA LEU A 229 -2.26 13.80 23.38
C LEU A 229 -3.64 13.78 22.72
N THR A 230 -4.62 14.36 23.38
CA THR A 230 -6.00 14.44 22.89
C THR A 230 -6.44 15.90 22.82
N ALA A 231 -7.05 16.29 21.69
CA ALA A 231 -7.57 17.63 21.47
C ALA A 231 -9.05 17.60 21.12
N GLN A 232 -9.81 18.56 21.62
CA GLN A 232 -11.19 18.83 21.24
C GLN A 232 -11.20 20.01 20.27
N ILE A 233 -11.71 19.80 19.07
CA ILE A 233 -11.65 20.78 17.98
C ILE A 233 -13.04 20.90 17.36
N LEU A 234 -13.50 22.12 17.19
CA LEU A 234 -14.74 22.45 16.48
C LEU A 234 -14.41 22.78 15.02
N PHE A 235 -14.98 22.05 14.08
CA PHE A 235 -14.88 22.28 12.65
C PHE A 235 -16.18 22.81 12.07
N THR A 236 -16.10 23.67 11.06
CA THR A 236 -17.28 23.92 10.23
C THR A 236 -17.71 22.63 9.52
N HIS A 237 -18.98 22.51 9.13
CA HIS A 237 -19.49 21.32 8.45
C HIS A 237 -18.68 20.97 7.18
N ALA A 238 -18.30 21.99 6.40
CA ALA A 238 -17.49 21.81 5.19
C ALA A 238 -16.08 21.29 5.47
N THR A 239 -15.47 21.68 6.59
CA THR A 239 -14.10 21.29 6.95
C THR A 239 -14.05 19.97 7.68
N ALA A 240 -15.14 19.58 8.35
CA ALA A 240 -15.24 18.28 9.02
C ALA A 240 -14.98 17.09 8.08
N ASP A 241 -15.46 17.15 6.83
CA ASP A 241 -15.21 16.10 5.84
C ASP A 241 -13.72 16.02 5.45
N ARG A 242 -13.02 17.15 5.44
CA ARG A 242 -11.57 17.16 5.23
C ARG A 242 -10.85 16.53 6.43
N ALA A 243 -11.25 16.83 7.65
CA ALA A 243 -10.70 16.21 8.85
C ALA A 243 -10.88 14.69 8.84
N ARG A 244 -12.07 14.19 8.49
CA ARG A 244 -12.34 12.75 8.36
C ARG A 244 -11.43 12.06 7.34
N ARG A 245 -11.16 12.69 6.20
CA ARG A 245 -10.27 12.13 5.18
C ARG A 245 -8.80 12.15 5.55
N GLU A 246 -8.34 13.23 6.18
CA GLU A 246 -6.90 13.46 6.41
C GLU A 246 -6.43 12.97 7.79
N TRP A 247 -7.34 12.92 8.79
CA TRP A 247 -7.05 12.51 10.18
C TRP A 247 -7.89 11.33 10.67
N TRP A 248 -8.42 10.53 9.78
CA TRP A 248 -9.33 9.43 10.09
C TRP A 248 -8.85 8.47 11.20
N GLN A 249 -7.53 8.28 11.34
CA GLN A 249 -6.94 7.42 12.39
C GLN A 249 -6.90 8.10 13.77
N GLY A 250 -6.95 9.42 13.81
CA GLY A 250 -6.87 10.19 15.06
C GLY A 250 -8.22 10.62 15.60
N ILE A 251 -9.31 10.51 14.85
CA ILE A 251 -10.64 10.91 15.31
C ILE A 251 -11.23 9.79 16.18
N THR A 252 -11.46 10.08 17.45
CA THR A 252 -12.00 9.10 18.41
C THR A 252 -13.48 9.30 18.70
N GLU A 253 -13.96 10.55 18.66
CA GLU A 253 -15.36 10.89 18.87
C GLU A 253 -15.76 12.06 17.98
N GLU A 254 -17.04 12.09 17.58
CA GLU A 254 -17.66 13.20 16.87
C GLU A 254 -19.00 13.55 17.49
N ARG A 255 -19.29 14.85 17.59
CA ARG A 255 -20.58 15.39 18.02
C ARG A 255 -21.01 16.52 17.11
N SER A 256 -22.24 16.46 16.62
CA SER A 256 -22.83 17.57 15.87
C SER A 256 -23.27 18.66 16.85
N SER A 257 -22.95 19.90 16.53
CA SER A 257 -23.37 21.09 17.26
C SER A 257 -24.04 22.10 16.33
N PRO A 258 -24.78 23.09 16.83
CA PRO A 258 -25.39 24.13 15.99
C PRO A 258 -24.36 24.96 15.20
N THR A 259 -23.13 25.03 15.66
CA THR A 259 -22.05 25.83 15.07
C THR A 259 -21.08 25.02 14.22
N GLY A 260 -21.22 23.66 14.20
CA GLY A 260 -20.31 22.81 13.44
C GLY A 260 -20.24 21.39 14.00
N ILE A 261 -19.13 20.71 13.74
CA ILE A 261 -18.84 19.35 14.21
C ILE A 261 -17.68 19.41 15.19
N GLU A 262 -17.94 19.04 16.44
CA GLU A 262 -16.89 18.83 17.43
C GLU A 262 -16.29 17.45 17.26
N MET A 263 -14.96 17.40 17.17
CA MET A 263 -14.20 16.14 17.07
C MET A 263 -13.20 16.03 18.20
N MET A 264 -13.14 14.86 18.81
CA MET A 264 -12.05 14.49 19.69
C MET A 264 -10.96 13.86 18.83
N MET A 265 -9.78 14.47 18.81
CA MET A 265 -8.67 14.07 17.95
C MET A 265 -7.46 13.70 18.78
N SER A 266 -6.90 12.55 18.47
CA SER A 266 -5.67 12.03 19.08
C SER A 266 -4.47 12.28 18.20
N CYS A 267 -3.34 12.68 18.79
CA CYS A 267 -2.09 12.92 18.07
C CYS A 267 -0.87 12.59 18.96
N SER A 268 0.28 12.42 18.32
CA SER A 268 1.56 12.18 19.01
C SER A 268 2.38 13.45 19.26
N ASP A 269 2.01 14.57 18.63
CA ASP A 269 2.76 15.83 18.66
C ASP A 269 1.86 17.02 18.35
N TRP A 270 1.88 18.03 19.24
CA TRP A 270 1.13 19.27 19.05
C TRP A 270 1.59 20.06 17.81
N THR A 271 2.86 19.98 17.45
CA THR A 271 3.42 20.72 16.31
C THR A 271 2.79 20.24 15.00
N ALA A 272 2.63 18.93 14.83
CA ALA A 272 2.07 18.33 13.62
C ALA A 272 0.59 18.69 13.45
N ILE A 273 -0.23 18.53 14.50
CA ILE A 273 -1.66 18.84 14.44
C ILE A 273 -1.90 20.35 14.30
N ALA A 274 -1.10 21.20 14.97
CA ALA A 274 -1.18 22.64 14.82
C ALA A 274 -0.87 23.09 13.39
N SER A 275 0.20 22.57 12.78
CA SER A 275 0.56 22.87 11.39
C SER A 275 -0.56 22.48 10.42
N TRP A 276 -1.22 21.34 10.66
CA TRP A 276 -2.35 20.92 9.86
C TRP A 276 -3.57 21.83 10.08
N LEU A 277 -3.89 22.17 11.32
CA LEU A 277 -4.99 23.10 11.64
C LEU A 277 -4.80 24.48 11.00
N LEU A 278 -3.58 24.99 10.92
CA LEU A 278 -3.28 26.21 10.21
C LEU A 278 -3.63 26.12 8.72
N SER A 279 -3.54 24.94 8.12
CA SER A 279 -3.91 24.74 6.71
C SER A 279 -5.42 24.81 6.45
N VAL A 280 -6.25 24.68 7.47
CA VAL A 280 -7.71 24.85 7.39
C VAL A 280 -8.17 26.25 7.85
N GLY A 281 -7.25 27.06 8.34
CA GLY A 281 -7.47 28.44 8.72
C GLY A 281 -8.51 28.62 9.82
N THR A 282 -9.41 29.58 9.65
CA THR A 282 -10.46 29.92 10.63
C THR A 282 -11.63 28.93 10.66
N SER A 283 -11.61 27.89 9.82
CA SER A 283 -12.66 26.86 9.76
C SER A 283 -12.53 25.78 10.82
N ALA A 284 -11.49 25.86 11.66
CA ALA A 284 -11.28 25.00 12.82
C ALA A 284 -10.92 25.84 14.05
N VAL A 285 -11.53 25.51 15.18
CA VAL A 285 -11.28 26.16 16.47
C VAL A 285 -10.89 25.12 17.50
N VAL A 286 -9.71 25.25 18.10
CA VAL A 286 -9.26 24.40 19.20
C VAL A 286 -10.03 24.77 20.47
N LEU A 287 -10.83 23.86 20.99
CA LEU A 287 -11.57 24.03 22.24
C LEU A 287 -10.68 23.68 23.45
N ALA A 288 -9.96 22.56 23.34
CA ALA A 288 -9.00 22.06 24.35
C ALA A 288 -7.91 21.21 23.65
N PRO A 289 -6.71 21.03 24.26
CA PRO A 289 -6.21 21.69 25.46
C PRO A 289 -5.54 23.03 25.18
N GLU A 290 -5.17 23.75 26.23
CA GLU A 290 -4.50 25.06 26.12
C GLU A 290 -3.09 24.93 25.48
N GLN A 291 -2.40 23.81 25.67
CA GLN A 291 -1.11 23.54 25.04
C GLN A 291 -1.18 23.60 23.51
N LEU A 292 -2.22 23.02 22.92
CA LEU A 292 -2.42 23.11 21.46
C LEU A 292 -2.74 24.54 21.02
N LYS A 293 -3.52 25.30 21.79
CA LYS A 293 -3.78 26.72 21.50
C LYS A 293 -2.49 27.54 21.52
N GLN A 294 -1.61 27.27 22.50
CA GLN A 294 -0.31 27.95 22.58
C GLN A 294 0.57 27.59 21.39
N GLU A 295 0.58 26.34 20.96
CA GLU A 295 1.34 25.92 19.77
C GLU A 295 0.79 26.56 18.50
N MET A 296 -0.55 26.66 18.36
CA MET A 296 -1.19 27.38 17.25
C MET A 296 -0.77 28.85 17.22
N ARG A 297 -0.78 29.54 18.38
CA ARG A 297 -0.32 30.94 18.50
C ARG A 297 1.15 31.07 18.13
N ARG A 298 2.01 30.17 18.62
CA ARG A 298 3.45 30.19 18.34
C ARG A 298 3.72 30.08 16.84
N GLN A 299 3.09 29.09 16.16
CA GLN A 299 3.28 28.90 14.72
C GLN A 299 2.70 30.06 13.91
N SER A 300 1.52 30.56 14.29
CA SER A 300 0.91 31.72 13.62
C SER A 300 1.78 32.95 13.74
N GLN A 301 2.36 33.22 14.93
CA GLN A 301 3.25 34.36 15.13
C GLN A 301 4.53 34.21 14.30
N ALA A 302 5.13 33.02 14.25
CA ALA A 302 6.28 32.76 13.42
C ALA A 302 6.01 33.00 11.92
N ILE A 303 4.80 32.71 11.45
CA ILE A 303 4.38 33.03 10.08
C ILE A 303 4.23 34.56 9.90
N LEU A 304 3.57 35.26 10.84
CA LEU A 304 3.41 36.71 10.78
C LEU A 304 4.75 37.44 10.76
N ASP A 305 5.73 36.96 11.52
CA ASP A 305 7.08 37.52 11.59
C ASP A 305 7.83 37.44 10.24
N LEU A 306 7.47 36.49 9.38
CA LEU A 306 8.02 36.38 8.01
C LEU A 306 7.43 37.42 7.05
N TYR A 307 6.28 38.02 7.38
CA TYR A 307 5.57 38.98 6.57
C TYR A 307 5.35 40.27 7.36
N PRO A 308 6.43 41.03 7.67
CA PRO A 308 6.28 42.32 8.38
C PRO A 308 5.44 43.30 7.54
N GLU A 309 4.48 43.97 8.18
CA GLU A 309 3.69 45.02 7.50
C GLU A 309 4.63 46.03 6.87
N PHE A 310 4.53 46.16 5.55
CA PHE A 310 5.13 47.31 4.86
C PHE A 310 4.39 48.57 5.34
N ARG A 311 4.91 49.29 6.32
CA ARG A 311 4.48 50.66 6.62
C ARG A 311 4.82 51.49 5.40
N LEU A 312 3.83 51.73 4.54
CA LEU A 312 3.91 52.84 3.57
C LEU A 312 4.11 54.11 4.38
N THR A 313 5.32 54.60 4.45
CA THR A 313 5.62 55.94 4.92
C THR A 313 4.88 56.89 3.98
N LYS A 314 3.76 57.45 4.46
CA LYS A 314 3.11 58.59 3.80
C LYS A 314 4.12 59.71 3.79
N SER A 315 4.65 60.03 2.61
CA SER A 315 5.35 61.32 2.32
C SER A 315 4.34 62.43 2.25
#